data_d4aaae3918164d9a5b5794b1d2df6b40
#
_entry.id   d4aaae3918164d9a5b5794b1d2df6b40
#
_cell.length_a   1.000
_cell.length_b   1.000
_cell.length_c   1.000
_cell.angle_alpha   90.00
_cell.angle_beta   90.00
_cell.angle_gamma   90.00
#
_symmetry.space_group_name_H-M   'P 1'
#
loop_
_entity.id
_entity.type
_entity.pdbx_description
1 polymer ?
#
loop_
_entity_poly.entity_id
_entity_poly.type
_entity_poly.pdbx_seq_one_letter_code
_entity_poly.pdbx_strand_id
1 'polypeptide(L)'
;MKTQEYDVIVVGASNAGGMAAAAAKEKGAKVLVIDKMKSAGYLYRDTIAAVGSKAQKKAGVEIDKTKLLNFLSAFAQDNVDQRLLRVWADNSAEAVDWIDENVLQPNGAYMQATPDASYKTLINTAFPTGNEVTRKDGKYWEMEYGNWLIKKLDEMGVDFSWQTKLEHLTVSDGEVTGVVVRNTEDNHVETIKANKGVIICTGGYGSNKALMERWNPLGLKTNMYTDSQRDDGSGIVAAMEIGAAKDEQPASIVFNRGAVPVGTNARDYYEVDLTPPDDPGYLWLGSYPFLKVNLRGKRFFNESSPYQFDMNSASKQPGYLEVTIWSEETMEKKNLKQFHTLGCSRLGFPGIFTAEEAREEVDKRVEEGFVQKADSIEELAKKLQLPVDNLKHSVERYNKLCEKGQDDDFGKEDYRLFPVKKGPFYGAWLGGRLLATLDGLRINTKMQVLNEIGDVIPRLYAAGNCSGGFFWGSYPDRVPGLTASHAQTFGRLAGKFAAEN
;
A
#
# COMPACT_ATOMS: atom_id res chain seq x y z
N MET A 1 23.81 32.81 13.78
CA MET A 1 22.44 32.40 13.41
C MET A 1 21.77 31.88 14.67
N LYS A 2 20.49 32.23 14.96
CA LYS A 2 19.76 31.58 16.06
C LYS A 2 19.42 30.19 15.59
N THR A 3 19.93 29.14 16.25
CA THR A 3 19.54 27.77 16.02
C THR A 3 18.06 27.62 16.37
N GLN A 4 17.25 27.14 15.45
CA GLN A 4 15.85 26.85 15.74
C GLN A 4 15.78 25.61 16.67
N GLU A 5 14.95 25.70 17.72
CA GLU A 5 14.79 24.61 18.69
C GLU A 5 13.33 24.20 18.80
N TYR A 6 13.11 22.88 18.78
CA TYR A 6 11.82 22.22 19.00
C TYR A 6 11.97 21.11 20.02
N ASP A 7 10.88 20.69 20.62
CA ASP A 7 10.88 19.49 21.46
C ASP A 7 10.94 18.24 20.59
N VAL A 8 10.05 18.17 19.58
CA VAL A 8 9.95 17.05 18.66
C VAL A 8 10.02 17.55 17.21
N ILE A 9 10.87 16.92 16.41
CA ILE A 9 10.91 17.11 14.96
C ILE A 9 10.36 15.86 14.28
N VAL A 10 9.34 16.03 13.45
CA VAL A 10 8.76 14.98 12.61
C VAL A 10 9.25 15.16 11.19
N VAL A 11 9.88 14.14 10.63
CA VAL A 11 10.40 14.14 9.25
C VAL A 11 9.44 13.41 8.34
N GLY A 12 8.72 14.16 7.51
CA GLY A 12 7.70 13.68 6.57
C GLY A 12 6.28 13.99 7.05
N ALA A 13 5.55 14.83 6.29
CA ALA A 13 4.14 15.18 6.52
C ALA A 13 3.20 14.10 5.95
N SER A 14 3.49 12.82 6.25
CA SER A 14 2.76 11.63 5.81
C SER A 14 1.62 11.25 6.76
N ASN A 15 0.92 10.15 6.49
CA ASN A 15 -0.03 9.53 7.42
C ASN A 15 0.57 9.34 8.82
N ALA A 16 1.77 8.77 8.88
CA ALA A 16 2.47 8.55 10.15
C ALA A 16 2.89 9.88 10.79
N GLY A 17 3.48 10.78 9.99
CA GLY A 17 4.00 12.05 10.50
C GLY A 17 2.91 12.98 11.00
N GLY A 18 1.79 13.09 10.30
CA GLY A 18 0.65 13.88 10.77
C GLY A 18 0.11 13.38 12.12
N MET A 19 -0.01 12.05 12.26
CA MET A 19 -0.49 11.44 13.51
C MET A 19 0.55 11.54 14.64
N ALA A 20 1.85 11.51 14.31
CA ALA A 20 2.92 11.73 15.29
C ALA A 20 2.93 13.18 15.80
N ALA A 21 2.80 14.14 14.90
CA ALA A 21 2.73 15.55 15.24
C ALA A 21 1.52 15.87 16.14
N ALA A 22 0.34 15.33 15.80
CA ALA A 22 -0.86 15.46 16.60
C ALA A 22 -0.64 14.98 18.05
N ALA A 23 -0.15 13.74 18.18
CA ALA A 23 0.04 13.12 19.50
C ALA A 23 1.11 13.82 20.33
N ALA A 24 2.21 14.25 19.71
CA ALA A 24 3.24 15.02 20.41
C ALA A 24 2.70 16.40 20.88
N LYS A 25 1.90 17.04 20.03
CA LYS A 25 1.26 18.33 20.38
C LYS A 25 0.25 18.20 21.51
N GLU A 26 -0.55 17.13 21.53
CA GLU A 26 -1.48 16.80 22.62
C GLU A 26 -0.77 16.63 23.98
N LYS A 27 0.52 16.22 23.94
CA LYS A 27 1.39 16.13 25.13
C LYS A 27 2.07 17.45 25.49
N GLY A 28 1.75 18.53 24.80
CA GLY A 28 2.29 19.87 25.05
C GLY A 28 3.66 20.16 24.45
N ALA A 29 4.19 19.29 23.59
CA ALA A 29 5.46 19.50 22.94
C ALA A 29 5.40 20.65 21.91
N LYS A 30 6.50 21.37 21.73
CA LYS A 30 6.73 22.25 20.59
C LYS A 30 7.17 21.40 19.41
N VAL A 31 6.32 21.30 18.38
CA VAL A 31 6.49 20.36 17.26
C VAL A 31 6.79 21.09 15.96
N LEU A 32 7.79 20.61 15.22
CA LEU A 32 8.05 20.96 13.83
C LEU A 32 7.85 19.74 12.95
N VAL A 33 7.10 19.89 11.86
CA VAL A 33 7.03 18.93 10.77
C VAL A 33 7.82 19.46 9.59
N ILE A 34 8.79 18.69 9.08
CA ILE A 34 9.52 19.03 7.86
C ILE A 34 9.12 18.08 6.73
N ASP A 35 8.98 18.59 5.51
CA ASP A 35 8.73 17.78 4.32
C ASP A 35 9.44 18.40 3.10
N LYS A 36 10.04 17.52 2.26
CA LYS A 36 10.72 17.92 1.02
C LYS A 36 9.79 18.46 -0.05
N MET A 37 8.49 18.20 0.07
CA MET A 37 7.46 18.63 -0.88
C MET A 37 6.93 20.03 -0.54
N LYS A 38 6.22 20.63 -1.50
CA LYS A 38 5.58 21.96 -1.33
C LYS A 38 4.35 21.94 -0.43
N SER A 39 3.73 20.77 -0.28
CA SER A 39 2.53 20.56 0.52
C SER A 39 2.32 19.08 0.79
N ALA A 40 1.44 18.74 1.72
CA ALA A 40 1.05 17.35 2.01
C ALA A 40 -0.02 16.75 1.07
N GLY A 41 -0.31 17.40 -0.04
CA GLY A 41 -1.40 17.03 -0.96
C GLY A 41 -1.19 15.71 -1.69
N TYR A 42 -1.11 14.57 -0.96
CA TYR A 42 -0.94 13.26 -1.55
C TYR A 42 -1.44 12.13 -0.64
N LEU A 43 -1.65 11.04 -1.25
CA LEU A 43 -1.94 9.66 -0.87
C LEU A 43 -2.16 9.38 0.62
N TYR A 44 -3.19 9.94 1.18
CA TYR A 44 -3.81 9.41 2.37
C TYR A 44 -4.83 8.35 1.92
N ARG A 45 -4.62 7.10 2.29
CA ARG A 45 -5.55 6.03 1.95
C ARG A 45 -6.80 6.16 2.81
N ASP A 46 -7.94 6.04 2.18
CA ASP A 46 -9.27 6.16 2.78
C ASP A 46 -9.75 4.88 3.47
N THR A 47 -9.13 3.72 3.22
CA THR A 47 -9.35 2.48 3.97
C THR A 47 -8.30 2.34 5.07
N ILE A 48 -8.73 2.31 6.33
CA ILE A 48 -7.88 2.24 7.52
C ILE A 48 -8.31 1.05 8.37
N ALA A 49 -7.38 0.11 8.65
CA ALA A 49 -7.69 -1.03 9.51
C ALA A 49 -7.82 -0.63 10.98
N ALA A 50 -8.69 -1.31 11.69
CA ALA A 50 -8.76 -1.23 13.15
C ALA A 50 -9.27 -2.54 13.77
N VAL A 51 -9.04 -2.70 15.05
CA VAL A 51 -9.62 -3.76 15.88
C VAL A 51 -10.41 -3.15 17.00
N GLY A 52 -11.74 -3.07 16.82
CA GLY A 52 -12.67 -2.57 17.81
C GLY A 52 -12.88 -1.05 17.83
N SER A 53 -12.78 -0.38 16.65
CA SER A 53 -13.13 1.04 16.49
C SER A 53 -14.62 1.31 16.85
N LYS A 54 -14.97 2.57 17.10
CA LYS A 54 -16.36 2.99 17.31
C LYS A 54 -17.25 2.66 16.11
N ALA A 55 -16.73 2.85 14.89
CA ALA A 55 -17.44 2.50 13.67
C ALA A 55 -17.71 0.99 13.57
N GLN A 56 -16.73 0.14 13.91
CA GLN A 56 -16.90 -1.32 13.95
C GLN A 56 -17.93 -1.75 15.00
N LYS A 57 -17.85 -1.22 16.22
CA LYS A 57 -18.83 -1.51 17.27
C LYS A 57 -20.24 -1.11 16.85
N LYS A 58 -20.42 0.06 16.24
CA LYS A 58 -21.72 0.53 15.71
C LYS A 58 -22.26 -0.39 14.61
N ALA A 59 -21.39 -0.98 13.79
CA ALA A 59 -21.76 -1.89 12.72
C ALA A 59 -21.90 -3.36 13.18
N GLY A 60 -21.67 -3.67 14.46
CA GLY A 60 -21.70 -5.04 14.98
C GLY A 60 -20.56 -5.91 14.47
N VAL A 61 -19.44 -5.30 14.07
CA VAL A 61 -18.25 -6.02 13.57
C VAL A 61 -17.39 -6.42 14.76
N GLU A 62 -17.19 -7.73 14.91
CA GLU A 62 -16.31 -8.32 15.91
C GLU A 62 -15.12 -9.00 15.22
N ILE A 63 -13.93 -8.75 15.75
CA ILE A 63 -12.69 -9.34 15.24
C ILE A 63 -12.04 -10.18 16.34
N ASP A 64 -11.86 -11.47 16.07
CA ASP A 64 -11.06 -12.34 16.91
C ASP A 64 -9.58 -11.93 16.79
N LYS A 65 -9.12 -11.16 17.78
CA LYS A 65 -7.75 -10.62 17.83
C LYS A 65 -6.71 -11.73 17.78
N THR A 66 -6.94 -12.85 18.45
CA THR A 66 -5.98 -13.96 18.49
C THR A 66 -5.83 -14.60 17.12
N LYS A 67 -6.94 -14.84 16.41
CA LYS A 67 -6.90 -15.37 15.04
C LYS A 67 -6.23 -14.40 14.07
N LEU A 68 -6.53 -13.10 14.21
CA LEU A 68 -5.91 -12.07 13.38
C LEU A 68 -4.39 -12.02 13.57
N LEU A 69 -3.91 -12.02 14.81
CA LEU A 69 -2.48 -12.00 15.10
C LEU A 69 -1.77 -13.26 14.60
N ASN A 70 -2.37 -14.43 14.81
CA ASN A 70 -1.85 -15.67 14.27
C ASN A 70 -1.80 -15.68 12.73
N PHE A 71 -2.84 -15.15 12.08
CA PHE A 71 -2.85 -15.02 10.62
C PHE A 71 -1.73 -14.11 10.12
N LEU A 72 -1.56 -12.92 10.72
CA LEU A 72 -0.51 -11.98 10.32
C LEU A 72 0.89 -12.57 10.50
N SER A 73 1.13 -13.25 11.63
CA SER A 73 2.40 -13.92 11.90
C SER A 73 2.67 -15.05 10.91
N ALA A 74 1.69 -15.94 10.69
CA ALA A 74 1.79 -17.04 9.74
C ALA A 74 1.95 -16.56 8.29
N PHE A 75 1.25 -15.49 7.89
CA PHE A 75 1.39 -14.89 6.57
C PHE A 75 2.83 -14.38 6.32
N ALA A 76 3.43 -13.82 7.35
CA ALA A 76 4.82 -13.37 7.36
C ALA A 76 5.83 -14.52 7.68
N GLN A 77 5.39 -15.78 7.72
CA GLN A 77 6.23 -16.93 8.08
C GLN A 77 7.01 -16.71 9.39
N ASP A 78 6.40 -16.06 10.37
CA ASP A 78 6.96 -15.64 11.65
C ASP A 78 8.23 -14.72 11.57
N ASN A 79 8.50 -14.14 10.39
CA ASN A 79 9.60 -13.17 10.19
C ASN A 79 9.21 -11.72 10.56
N VAL A 80 8.41 -11.56 11.58
CA VAL A 80 7.98 -10.26 12.13
C VAL A 80 8.08 -10.23 13.62
N ASP A 81 8.19 -9.06 14.21
CA ASP A 81 8.08 -8.91 15.65
C ASP A 81 6.60 -8.96 16.08
N GLN A 82 6.16 -10.10 16.59
CA GLN A 82 4.77 -10.30 17.00
C GLN A 82 4.32 -9.33 18.11
N ARG A 83 5.26 -8.75 18.87
CA ARG A 83 4.95 -7.70 19.85
C ARG A 83 4.46 -6.43 19.17
N LEU A 84 5.02 -6.09 17.99
CA LEU A 84 4.54 -4.95 17.17
C LEU A 84 3.14 -5.22 16.61
N LEU A 85 2.85 -6.44 16.14
CA LEU A 85 1.50 -6.83 15.73
C LEU A 85 0.50 -6.64 16.88
N ARG A 86 0.88 -7.03 18.09
CA ARG A 86 0.05 -6.86 19.28
C ARG A 86 -0.17 -5.40 19.63
N VAL A 87 0.90 -4.58 19.61
CA VAL A 87 0.82 -3.14 19.84
C VAL A 87 -0.15 -2.48 18.86
N TRP A 88 -0.07 -2.83 17.57
CA TRP A 88 -0.99 -2.34 16.57
C TRP A 88 -2.45 -2.74 16.89
N ALA A 89 -2.70 -4.02 17.14
CA ALA A 89 -4.05 -4.51 17.39
C ALA A 89 -4.69 -3.92 18.65
N ASP A 90 -3.87 -3.54 19.63
CA ASP A 90 -4.36 -2.95 20.89
C ASP A 90 -4.61 -1.43 20.77
N ASN A 91 -3.96 -0.73 19.82
CA ASN A 91 -4.01 0.74 19.71
C ASN A 91 -4.66 1.25 18.42
N SER A 92 -4.92 0.40 17.43
CA SER A 92 -5.44 0.82 16.12
C SER A 92 -6.82 1.48 16.17
N ALA A 93 -7.68 1.04 17.10
CA ALA A 93 -9.00 1.63 17.29
C ALA A 93 -8.89 3.11 17.71
N GLU A 94 -8.00 3.43 18.65
CA GLU A 94 -7.81 4.81 19.13
C GLU A 94 -7.34 5.74 17.98
N ALA A 95 -6.41 5.29 17.14
CA ALA A 95 -5.93 6.08 16.02
C ALA A 95 -7.04 6.39 15.00
N VAL A 96 -7.86 5.38 14.66
CA VAL A 96 -9.00 5.53 13.74
C VAL A 96 -10.08 6.42 14.32
N ASP A 97 -10.44 6.22 15.59
CA ASP A 97 -11.45 7.02 16.30
C ASP A 97 -10.99 8.48 16.42
N TRP A 98 -9.69 8.71 16.64
CA TRP A 98 -9.13 10.08 16.70
C TRP A 98 -9.29 10.81 15.36
N ILE A 99 -8.97 10.15 14.23
CA ILE A 99 -9.16 10.72 12.89
C ILE A 99 -10.64 11.01 12.64
N ASP A 100 -11.52 10.06 12.96
CA ASP A 100 -12.95 10.25 12.78
C ASP A 100 -13.44 11.51 13.51
N GLU A 101 -13.11 11.63 14.78
CA GLU A 101 -13.63 12.69 15.67
C GLU A 101 -12.98 14.06 15.40
N ASN A 102 -11.68 14.09 15.14
CA ASN A 102 -10.92 15.35 15.06
C ASN A 102 -10.69 15.87 13.63
N VAL A 103 -10.80 14.98 12.64
CA VAL A 103 -10.51 15.33 11.25
C VAL A 103 -11.75 15.18 10.37
N LEU A 104 -12.43 14.03 10.42
CA LEU A 104 -13.51 13.75 9.47
C LEU A 104 -14.83 14.43 9.85
N GLN A 105 -15.31 14.24 11.08
CA GLN A 105 -16.60 14.78 11.50
C GLN A 105 -16.68 16.31 11.39
N PRO A 106 -15.65 17.08 11.75
CA PRO A 106 -15.64 18.53 11.53
C PRO A 106 -15.74 18.94 10.06
N ASN A 107 -15.31 18.08 9.13
CA ASN A 107 -15.32 18.33 7.68
C ASN A 107 -16.48 17.61 6.95
N GLY A 108 -17.50 17.13 7.67
CA GLY A 108 -18.69 16.52 7.05
C GLY A 108 -18.49 15.09 6.55
N ALA A 109 -17.45 14.40 7.01
CA ALA A 109 -17.17 12.99 6.74
C ALA A 109 -17.27 12.16 8.03
N TYR A 110 -17.11 10.86 7.92
CA TYR A 110 -17.12 9.93 9.06
C TYR A 110 -16.46 8.59 8.67
N MET A 111 -16.06 7.81 9.67
CA MET A 111 -15.60 6.43 9.45
C MET A 111 -16.78 5.49 9.34
N GLN A 112 -16.76 4.66 8.30
CA GLN A 112 -17.71 3.58 8.09
C GLN A 112 -16.97 2.23 8.09
N ALA A 113 -17.34 1.35 9.02
CA ALA A 113 -16.77 0.00 9.06
C ALA A 113 -17.21 -0.83 7.85
N THR A 114 -16.31 -1.67 7.36
CA THR A 114 -16.58 -2.66 6.33
C THR A 114 -16.96 -3.99 6.98
N PRO A 115 -18.24 -4.39 6.97
CA PRO A 115 -18.66 -5.62 7.65
C PRO A 115 -18.28 -6.89 6.88
N ASP A 116 -17.83 -6.76 5.62
CA ASP A 116 -17.66 -7.89 4.74
C ASP A 116 -16.33 -8.62 4.94
N ALA A 117 -16.42 -9.79 5.57
CA ALA A 117 -15.33 -10.75 5.76
C ALA A 117 -15.64 -12.10 5.10
N SER A 118 -16.55 -12.13 4.13
CA SER A 118 -17.15 -13.36 3.61
C SER A 118 -16.21 -14.22 2.75
N TYR A 119 -14.98 -13.74 2.46
CA TYR A 119 -14.02 -14.48 1.67
C TYR A 119 -13.22 -15.44 2.53
N LYS A 120 -13.61 -16.70 2.50
CA LYS A 120 -12.79 -17.79 3.02
C LYS A 120 -12.14 -18.47 1.83
N THR A 121 -10.88 -18.21 1.61
CA THR A 121 -10.06 -19.05 0.77
C THR A 121 -9.49 -20.20 1.60
N LEU A 122 -9.08 -21.30 0.97
CA LEU A 122 -8.43 -22.41 1.66
C LEU A 122 -7.17 -21.98 2.42
N ILE A 123 -6.52 -20.92 2.00
CA ILE A 123 -5.21 -20.48 2.50
C ILE A 123 -5.31 -19.19 3.31
N ASN A 124 -6.28 -18.31 3.01
CA ASN A 124 -6.35 -16.97 3.58
C ASN A 124 -7.73 -16.70 4.18
N THR A 125 -7.76 -16.36 5.45
CA THR A 125 -8.97 -15.85 6.10
C THR A 125 -9.01 -14.34 5.97
N ALA A 126 -10.14 -13.82 5.51
CA ALA A 126 -10.38 -12.39 5.50
C ALA A 126 -10.85 -11.88 6.85
N PHE A 127 -10.40 -10.69 7.22
CA PHE A 127 -10.80 -10.03 8.44
C PHE A 127 -11.49 -8.69 8.14
N PRO A 128 -12.62 -8.38 8.79
CA PRO A 128 -13.36 -7.12 8.57
C PRO A 128 -12.69 -5.95 9.30
N THR A 129 -11.40 -5.73 9.04
CA THR A 129 -10.61 -4.70 9.70
C THR A 129 -10.82 -3.31 9.12
N GLY A 130 -11.29 -3.20 7.88
CA GLY A 130 -11.40 -1.93 7.17
C GLY A 130 -12.41 -0.96 7.79
N ASN A 131 -12.01 0.29 7.88
CA ASN A 131 -12.86 1.44 8.12
C ASN A 131 -12.64 2.43 6.98
N GLU A 132 -13.70 2.85 6.32
CA GLU A 132 -13.62 3.71 5.14
C GLU A 132 -13.98 5.15 5.49
N VAL A 133 -13.21 6.09 4.94
CA VAL A 133 -13.56 7.51 4.97
C VAL A 133 -14.77 7.73 4.07
N THR A 134 -15.89 8.12 4.67
CA THR A 134 -17.16 8.29 3.97
C THR A 134 -17.68 9.71 4.17
N ARG A 135 -18.07 10.37 3.08
CA ARG A 135 -18.65 11.71 3.11
C ARG A 135 -20.19 11.65 3.25
N LYS A 136 -20.76 12.61 3.96
CA LYS A 136 -22.22 12.70 4.12
C LYS A 136 -22.96 12.97 2.80
N ASP A 137 -22.30 13.57 1.81
CA ASP A 137 -22.83 13.80 0.48
C ASP A 137 -22.72 12.59 -0.47
N GLY A 138 -22.17 11.45 0.03
CA GLY A 138 -22.03 10.21 -0.73
C GLY A 138 -20.89 10.21 -1.74
N LYS A 139 -20.07 11.26 -1.80
CA LYS A 139 -18.89 11.29 -2.65
C LYS A 139 -17.76 10.52 -2.00
N TYR A 140 -17.11 9.67 -2.79
CA TYR A 140 -15.92 8.91 -2.42
C TYR A 140 -14.70 9.42 -3.19
N TRP A 141 -13.51 8.99 -2.77
CA TRP A 141 -12.23 9.22 -3.47
C TRP A 141 -11.73 10.66 -3.52
N GLU A 142 -12.28 11.53 -2.76
CA GLU A 142 -11.58 12.77 -2.51
C GLU A 142 -10.66 12.53 -1.32
N MET A 143 -9.37 12.31 -1.57
CA MET A 143 -8.34 12.12 -0.53
C MET A 143 -8.05 13.41 0.24
N GLU A 144 -9.10 14.19 0.48
CA GLU A 144 -9.03 15.49 1.11
C GLU A 144 -8.72 15.41 2.61
N TYR A 145 -8.96 14.25 3.23
CA TYR A 145 -8.76 14.16 4.67
C TYR A 145 -7.30 14.38 5.08
N GLY A 146 -6.34 14.14 4.20
CA GLY A 146 -4.95 14.53 4.43
C GLY A 146 -4.77 16.04 4.55
N ASN A 147 -5.44 16.80 3.71
CA ASN A 147 -5.46 18.27 3.79
C ASN A 147 -6.20 18.73 5.06
N TRP A 148 -7.28 18.07 5.43
CA TRP A 148 -8.00 18.36 6.68
C TRP A 148 -7.14 18.04 7.91
N LEU A 149 -6.36 16.97 7.87
CA LEU A 149 -5.40 16.65 8.95
C LEU A 149 -4.34 17.74 9.08
N ILE A 150 -3.73 18.17 7.98
CA ILE A 150 -2.74 19.27 8.01
C ILE A 150 -3.35 20.56 8.55
N LYS A 151 -4.55 20.93 8.12
CA LYS A 151 -5.29 22.07 8.66
C LYS A 151 -5.52 21.93 10.16
N LYS A 152 -5.93 20.74 10.62
CA LYS A 152 -6.11 20.46 12.05
C LYS A 152 -4.82 20.62 12.85
N LEU A 153 -3.69 20.18 12.31
CA LEU A 153 -2.38 20.33 12.94
C LEU A 153 -1.95 21.80 13.04
N ASP A 154 -2.20 22.59 12.00
CA ASP A 154 -1.96 24.05 12.02
C ASP A 154 -2.81 24.73 13.10
N GLU A 155 -4.11 24.38 13.19
CA GLU A 155 -5.00 24.85 14.27
C GLU A 155 -4.53 24.46 15.68
N MET A 156 -3.85 23.31 15.80
CA MET A 156 -3.21 22.87 17.06
C MET A 156 -1.90 23.61 17.35
N GLY A 157 -1.38 24.40 16.41
CA GLY A 157 -0.12 25.13 16.54
C GLY A 157 1.11 24.24 16.33
N VAL A 158 1.04 23.33 15.37
CA VAL A 158 2.20 22.60 14.85
C VAL A 158 2.86 23.46 13.78
N ASP A 159 4.19 23.65 13.87
CA ASP A 159 4.95 24.37 12.86
C ASP A 159 5.29 23.46 11.68
N PHE A 160 5.24 23.99 10.45
CA PHE A 160 5.60 23.27 9.22
C PHE A 160 6.75 23.95 8.48
N SER A 161 7.71 23.16 7.98
CA SER A 161 8.73 23.58 7.03
C SER A 161 8.65 22.73 5.77
N TRP A 162 7.99 23.26 4.76
CA TRP A 162 7.88 22.67 3.45
C TRP A 162 9.15 22.87 2.62
N GLN A 163 9.31 22.10 1.53
CA GLN A 163 10.51 22.13 0.68
C GLN A 163 11.81 21.93 1.48
N THR A 164 11.72 21.18 2.58
CA THR A 164 12.80 20.98 3.54
C THR A 164 13.10 19.48 3.65
N LYS A 165 14.21 19.08 3.05
CA LYS A 165 14.67 17.68 2.97
C LYS A 165 15.64 17.38 4.12
N LEU A 166 15.44 16.24 4.80
CA LEU A 166 16.45 15.70 5.71
C LEU A 166 17.71 15.30 4.94
N GLU A 167 18.87 15.78 5.39
CA GLU A 167 20.19 15.36 4.90
C GLU A 167 20.84 14.39 5.88
N HIS A 168 20.97 14.78 7.15
CA HIS A 168 21.60 14.00 8.20
C HIS A 168 20.90 14.17 9.54
N LEU A 169 21.12 13.22 10.43
CA LEU A 169 20.79 13.35 11.85
C LEU A 169 22.00 13.90 12.61
N THR A 170 21.78 14.80 13.59
CA THR A 170 22.84 15.22 14.48
C THR A 170 22.86 14.36 15.74
N VAL A 171 24.05 13.96 16.16
CA VAL A 171 24.27 13.11 17.33
C VAL A 171 25.28 13.76 18.27
N SER A 172 25.01 13.74 19.59
CA SER A 172 25.95 14.08 20.64
C SER A 172 25.82 13.09 21.79
N ASP A 173 26.93 12.62 22.30
CA ASP A 173 26.99 11.67 23.42
C ASP A 173 26.14 10.38 23.19
N GLY A 174 26.03 9.96 21.93
CA GLY A 174 25.26 8.77 21.53
C GLY A 174 23.75 9.00 21.40
N GLU A 175 23.25 10.23 21.59
CA GLU A 175 21.85 10.58 21.46
C GLU A 175 21.60 11.45 20.21
N VAL A 176 20.45 11.27 19.55
CA VAL A 176 20.01 12.16 18.47
C VAL A 176 19.57 13.50 19.05
N THR A 177 20.18 14.59 18.55
CA THR A 177 19.97 15.94 19.05
C THR A 177 19.26 16.88 18.07
N GLY A 178 19.01 16.42 16.84
CA GLY A 178 18.33 17.21 15.81
C GLY A 178 18.59 16.70 14.41
N VAL A 179 18.40 17.59 13.45
CA VAL A 179 18.50 17.30 12.02
C VAL A 179 19.32 18.37 11.29
N VAL A 180 20.05 17.96 10.27
CA VAL A 180 20.58 18.83 9.22
C VAL A 180 19.63 18.72 8.04
N VAL A 181 19.14 19.84 7.57
CA VAL A 181 18.15 19.91 6.50
C VAL A 181 18.62 20.80 5.36
N ARG A 182 18.14 20.50 4.16
CA ARG A 182 18.35 21.31 2.97
C ARG A 182 17.01 21.80 2.43
N ASN A 183 16.89 23.08 2.19
CA ASN A 183 15.80 23.63 1.41
C ASN A 183 15.95 23.20 -0.06
N THR A 184 14.88 22.64 -0.64
CA THR A 184 14.92 22.07 -2.01
C THR A 184 14.79 23.14 -3.12
N GLU A 185 14.48 24.39 -2.76
CA GLU A 185 14.32 25.50 -3.69
C GLU A 185 15.62 26.29 -3.85
N ASP A 186 16.22 26.73 -2.74
CA ASP A 186 17.42 27.58 -2.74
C ASP A 186 18.71 26.86 -2.31
N ASN A 187 18.62 25.56 -1.98
CA ASN A 187 19.72 24.74 -1.47
C ASN A 187 20.34 25.21 -0.15
N HIS A 188 19.70 26.11 0.59
CA HIS A 188 20.14 26.50 1.91
C HIS A 188 20.18 25.31 2.86
N VAL A 189 21.27 25.18 3.64
CA VAL A 189 21.44 24.10 4.62
C VAL A 189 21.45 24.72 6.01
N GLU A 190 20.66 24.14 6.91
CA GLU A 190 20.61 24.55 8.31
C GLU A 190 20.51 23.36 9.26
N THR A 191 20.82 23.62 10.54
CA THR A 191 20.66 22.63 11.61
C THR A 191 19.51 23.05 12.51
N ILE A 192 18.57 22.12 12.77
CA ILE A 192 17.45 22.33 13.68
C ILE A 192 17.59 21.36 14.86
N LYS A 193 17.50 21.86 16.07
CA LYS A 193 17.69 21.10 17.29
C LYS A 193 16.36 20.48 17.77
N ALA A 194 16.42 19.22 18.18
CA ALA A 194 15.33 18.50 18.83
C ALA A 194 15.69 18.19 20.29
N ASN A 195 14.94 18.74 21.25
CA ASN A 195 15.24 18.58 22.66
C ASN A 195 14.80 17.23 23.23
N LYS A 196 13.77 16.58 22.62
CA LYS A 196 13.16 15.33 23.09
C LYS A 196 13.29 14.19 22.08
N GLY A 197 13.19 14.48 20.77
CA GLY A 197 13.37 13.43 19.78
C GLY A 197 13.08 13.82 18.35
N VAL A 198 13.56 12.97 17.44
CA VAL A 198 13.30 13.03 16.00
C VAL A 198 12.50 11.77 15.61
N ILE A 199 11.43 11.97 14.85
CA ILE A 199 10.56 10.88 14.38
C ILE A 199 10.66 10.81 12.86
N ILE A 200 11.19 9.70 12.32
CA ILE A 200 11.28 9.43 10.88
C ILE A 200 9.94 8.88 10.39
N CYS A 201 9.30 9.61 9.46
CA CYS A 201 8.02 9.28 8.83
C CYS A 201 8.07 9.46 7.31
N THR A 202 9.23 9.21 6.70
CA THR A 202 9.56 9.57 5.32
C THR A 202 9.06 8.61 4.25
N GLY A 203 8.27 7.61 4.62
CA GLY A 203 7.88 6.54 3.69
C GLY A 203 9.02 5.55 3.41
N GLY A 204 8.85 4.74 2.37
CA GLY A 204 9.83 3.73 1.98
C GLY A 204 10.91 4.26 1.02
N TYR A 205 11.32 3.38 0.09
CA TYR A 205 12.39 3.68 -0.88
C TYR A 205 12.02 3.31 -2.33
N GLY A 206 10.71 3.11 -2.60
CA GLY A 206 10.22 2.60 -3.88
C GLY A 206 10.53 3.47 -5.10
N SER A 207 10.78 4.77 -4.94
CA SER A 207 11.18 5.66 -6.04
C SER A 207 12.70 5.70 -6.29
N ASN A 208 13.49 5.05 -5.45
CA ASN A 208 14.95 5.02 -5.57
C ASN A 208 15.41 3.69 -6.17
N LYS A 209 15.68 3.70 -7.49
CA LYS A 209 16.09 2.50 -8.24
C LYS A 209 17.31 1.81 -7.61
N ALA A 210 18.32 2.57 -7.20
CA ALA A 210 19.53 1.99 -6.60
C ALA A 210 19.25 1.29 -5.26
N LEU A 211 18.36 1.83 -4.44
CA LEU A 211 17.93 1.17 -3.20
C LEU A 211 17.04 -0.04 -3.50
N MET A 212 16.17 0.04 -4.51
CA MET A 212 15.37 -1.11 -4.97
C MET A 212 16.27 -2.25 -5.47
N GLU A 213 17.30 -1.95 -6.28
CA GLU A 213 18.28 -2.95 -6.75
C GLU A 213 19.01 -3.63 -5.57
N ARG A 214 19.33 -2.86 -4.54
CA ARG A 214 20.08 -3.34 -3.38
C ARG A 214 19.20 -4.09 -2.38
N TRP A 215 18.00 -3.58 -2.07
CA TRP A 215 17.18 -4.06 -0.96
C TRP A 215 15.97 -4.88 -1.40
N ASN A 216 15.43 -4.64 -2.60
CA ASN A 216 14.24 -5.36 -3.11
C ASN A 216 14.35 -5.71 -4.60
N PRO A 217 15.36 -6.49 -5.00
CA PRO A 217 15.57 -6.83 -6.42
C PRO A 217 14.42 -7.66 -7.02
N LEU A 218 13.67 -8.41 -6.20
CA LEU A 218 12.50 -9.16 -6.66
C LEU A 218 11.34 -8.21 -7.00
N GLY A 219 11.08 -7.23 -6.15
CA GLY A 219 10.09 -6.19 -6.42
C GLY A 219 10.42 -5.42 -7.68
N LEU A 220 11.67 -5.02 -7.86
CA LEU A 220 12.14 -4.35 -9.08
C LEU A 220 11.90 -5.17 -10.34
N LYS A 221 12.04 -6.49 -10.26
CA LYS A 221 11.92 -7.40 -11.41
C LYS A 221 10.50 -7.45 -12.00
N THR A 222 9.48 -7.34 -11.15
CA THR A 222 8.06 -7.41 -11.55
C THR A 222 7.40 -6.04 -11.66
N ASN A 223 7.97 -5.02 -11.04
CA ASN A 223 7.38 -3.69 -11.04
C ASN A 223 7.60 -2.95 -12.34
N MET A 224 6.49 -2.52 -12.92
CA MET A 224 6.44 -1.66 -14.09
C MET A 224 6.24 -0.20 -13.72
N TYR A 225 5.53 0.03 -12.63
CA TYR A 225 5.11 1.34 -12.16
C TYR A 225 5.36 1.47 -10.67
N THR A 226 5.53 2.70 -10.19
CA THR A 226 5.55 2.99 -8.77
C THR A 226 4.59 4.12 -8.42
N ASP A 227 3.75 3.89 -7.42
CA ASP A 227 2.94 4.93 -6.79
C ASP A 227 3.75 5.71 -5.75
N SER A 228 4.92 5.19 -5.40
CA SER A 228 5.80 5.74 -4.35
C SER A 228 6.78 6.79 -4.84
N GLN A 229 6.40 7.67 -5.75
CA GLN A 229 7.30 8.66 -6.37
C GLN A 229 8.07 9.55 -5.37
N ARG A 230 7.62 9.61 -4.14
CA ARG A 230 8.22 10.44 -3.08
C ARG A 230 9.09 9.65 -2.10
N ASP A 231 8.99 8.33 -2.14
CA ASP A 231 9.65 7.41 -1.21
C ASP A 231 11.09 7.12 -1.67
N ASP A 232 11.99 8.08 -1.44
CA ASP A 232 13.38 8.01 -1.90
C ASP A 232 14.35 7.32 -0.92
N GLY A 233 13.86 6.87 0.24
CA GLY A 233 14.64 6.20 1.27
C GLY A 233 15.53 7.12 2.11
N SER A 234 15.49 8.44 1.91
CA SER A 234 16.40 9.37 2.58
C SER A 234 16.39 9.29 4.10
N GLY A 235 15.22 9.14 4.72
CA GLY A 235 15.13 9.01 6.18
C GLY A 235 15.70 7.68 6.70
N ILE A 236 15.51 6.59 5.96
CA ILE A 236 16.10 5.29 6.30
C ILE A 236 17.63 5.37 6.22
N VAL A 237 18.16 5.94 5.12
CA VAL A 237 19.60 6.10 4.90
C VAL A 237 20.22 6.98 5.99
N ALA A 238 19.63 8.14 6.29
CA ALA A 238 20.13 9.04 7.33
C ALA A 238 20.19 8.40 8.73
N ALA A 239 19.22 7.53 9.05
CA ALA A 239 19.25 6.77 10.30
C ALA A 239 20.33 5.66 10.27
N MET A 240 20.51 4.98 9.14
CA MET A 240 21.56 3.97 8.99
C MET A 240 22.96 4.56 9.07
N GLU A 241 23.18 5.79 8.63
CA GLU A 241 24.46 6.52 8.76
C GLU A 241 24.91 6.64 10.22
N ILE A 242 23.99 6.67 11.17
CA ILE A 242 24.27 6.74 12.60
C ILE A 242 24.15 5.38 13.31
N GLY A 243 24.12 4.27 12.55
CA GLY A 243 24.13 2.90 13.06
C GLY A 243 22.76 2.26 13.27
N ALA A 244 21.68 2.83 12.75
CA ALA A 244 20.36 2.18 12.79
C ALA A 244 20.34 0.91 11.95
N ALA A 245 19.71 -0.13 12.48
CA ALA A 245 19.42 -1.35 11.75
C ALA A 245 18.18 -1.21 10.89
N LYS A 246 18.20 -1.82 9.71
CA LYS A 246 17.04 -1.99 8.81
C LYS A 246 16.68 -3.48 8.75
N ASP A 247 15.43 -3.80 8.44
CA ASP A 247 15.05 -5.17 8.10
C ASP A 247 15.91 -5.70 6.96
N GLU A 248 16.41 -6.92 7.11
CA GLU A 248 17.32 -7.54 6.12
C GLU A 248 16.58 -7.99 4.86
N GLN A 249 15.32 -8.38 5.02
CA GLN A 249 14.53 -8.92 3.93
C GLN A 249 13.47 -7.93 3.47
N PRO A 250 13.20 -7.86 2.15
CA PRO A 250 12.25 -6.92 1.61
C PRO A 250 10.81 -7.29 1.98
N ALA A 251 10.01 -6.25 2.13
CA ALA A 251 8.55 -6.32 2.17
C ALA A 251 7.97 -5.21 1.31
N SER A 252 6.89 -5.51 0.58
CA SER A 252 6.27 -4.52 -0.31
C SER A 252 4.79 -4.77 -0.54
N ILE A 253 4.12 -3.77 -1.09
CA ILE A 253 2.80 -3.88 -1.69
C ILE A 253 2.95 -3.70 -3.18
N VAL A 254 2.70 -4.76 -3.94
CA VAL A 254 2.70 -4.73 -5.40
C VAL A 254 1.36 -5.21 -5.89
N PHE A 255 0.65 -4.35 -6.62
CA PHE A 255 -0.59 -4.71 -7.28
C PHE A 255 -0.31 -5.24 -8.69
N ASN A 256 -1.08 -6.20 -9.16
CA ASN A 256 -1.10 -6.66 -10.55
C ASN A 256 -2.03 -5.79 -11.42
N ARG A 257 -1.82 -4.48 -11.41
CA ARG A 257 -2.66 -3.47 -12.09
C ARG A 257 -1.92 -2.61 -13.11
N GLY A 258 -0.66 -2.93 -13.37
CA GLY A 258 0.14 -2.22 -14.35
C GLY A 258 -0.04 -2.81 -15.75
N ALA A 259 -1.07 -2.38 -16.49
CA ALA A 259 -1.21 -2.78 -17.88
C ALA A 259 -0.10 -2.12 -18.73
N VAL A 260 0.51 -2.90 -19.60
CA VAL A 260 1.59 -2.46 -20.50
C VAL A 260 1.25 -2.74 -21.95
N PRO A 261 1.75 -1.96 -22.91
CA PRO A 261 1.60 -2.28 -24.32
C PRO A 261 2.15 -3.67 -24.65
N VAL A 262 1.43 -4.36 -25.54
CA VAL A 262 1.87 -5.69 -26.03
C VAL A 262 3.26 -5.60 -26.65
N GLY A 263 4.14 -6.54 -26.30
CA GLY A 263 5.53 -6.53 -26.75
C GLY A 263 6.51 -5.79 -25.85
N THR A 264 6.04 -5.18 -24.78
CA THR A 264 6.88 -4.47 -23.80
C THR A 264 7.77 -5.44 -23.02
N ASN A 265 9.03 -5.01 -22.80
CA ASN A 265 9.88 -5.63 -21.80
C ASN A 265 9.64 -4.98 -20.44
N ALA A 266 9.38 -5.79 -19.40
CA ALA A 266 9.15 -5.33 -18.04
C ALA A 266 10.22 -4.33 -17.55
N ARG A 267 11.46 -4.59 -17.85
CA ARG A 267 12.60 -3.77 -17.42
C ARG A 267 12.61 -2.36 -18.03
N ASP A 268 12.09 -2.21 -19.24
CA ASP A 268 12.11 -0.93 -19.95
C ASP A 268 11.13 0.08 -19.32
N TYR A 269 10.09 -0.41 -18.65
CA TYR A 269 9.09 0.45 -18.01
C TYR A 269 9.53 1.07 -16.69
N TYR A 270 10.40 0.40 -15.94
CA TYR A 270 10.87 0.96 -14.66
C TYR A 270 11.83 2.15 -14.87
N GLU A 271 12.41 2.30 -16.07
CA GLU A 271 13.33 3.38 -16.41
C GLU A 271 12.62 4.63 -16.94
N VAL A 272 11.37 4.49 -17.32
CA VAL A 272 10.55 5.63 -17.77
C VAL A 272 10.12 6.44 -16.55
N ASP A 273 10.33 7.74 -16.62
CA ASP A 273 9.78 8.70 -15.64
C ASP A 273 8.26 8.69 -15.74
N LEU A 274 7.67 7.76 -15.01
CA LEU A 274 6.23 7.57 -14.91
C LEU A 274 5.65 8.57 -13.90
N THR A 275 5.95 9.85 -14.07
CA THR A 275 5.21 10.92 -13.41
C THR A 275 3.94 11.17 -14.25
N PRO A 276 2.85 10.43 -14.06
CA PRO A 276 1.70 10.63 -14.90
C PRO A 276 0.84 11.76 -14.37
N PRO A 277 0.49 12.75 -15.18
CA PRO A 277 -0.75 13.46 -14.93
C PRO A 277 -1.97 12.53 -15.03
N ASP A 278 -1.90 11.43 -15.78
CA ASP A 278 -3.05 10.63 -16.20
C ASP A 278 -3.00 9.14 -15.91
N ASP A 279 -2.05 8.67 -15.08
CA ASP A 279 -1.93 7.27 -14.65
C ASP A 279 -2.00 6.23 -15.80
N PRO A 280 -1.06 6.30 -16.78
CA PRO A 280 -1.12 5.45 -17.96
C PRO A 280 -0.97 3.98 -17.57
N GLY A 281 -1.82 3.11 -18.18
CA GLY A 281 -1.76 1.68 -17.96
C GLY A 281 -2.33 1.19 -16.62
N TYR A 282 -2.88 2.05 -15.76
CA TYR A 282 -3.60 1.56 -14.60
C TYR A 282 -4.85 0.80 -15.03
N LEU A 283 -4.96 -0.47 -14.62
CA LEU A 283 -6.11 -1.32 -14.88
C LEU A 283 -6.58 -1.93 -13.55
N TRP A 284 -7.62 -1.36 -12.96
CA TRP A 284 -8.17 -1.84 -11.68
C TRP A 284 -8.56 -3.32 -11.72
N LEU A 285 -9.18 -3.73 -12.83
CA LEU A 285 -9.58 -5.12 -13.07
C LEU A 285 -8.39 -6.09 -13.19
N GLY A 286 -7.17 -5.61 -13.34
CA GLY A 286 -5.96 -6.43 -13.31
C GLY A 286 -5.85 -7.26 -12.03
N SER A 287 -6.29 -6.73 -10.89
CA SER A 287 -6.30 -7.45 -9.61
C SER A 287 -7.48 -8.42 -9.46
N TYR A 288 -8.39 -8.49 -10.41
CA TYR A 288 -9.49 -9.44 -10.35
C TYR A 288 -9.01 -10.83 -10.76
N PRO A 289 -9.54 -11.89 -10.16
CA PRO A 289 -9.13 -13.26 -10.43
C PRO A 289 -9.75 -13.81 -11.73
N PHE A 290 -9.62 -13.07 -12.83
CA PHE A 290 -9.92 -13.57 -14.17
C PHE A 290 -8.92 -14.66 -14.56
N LEU A 291 -9.16 -15.36 -15.66
CA LEU A 291 -8.18 -16.28 -16.22
C LEU A 291 -6.86 -15.52 -16.51
N LYS A 292 -5.75 -16.01 -16.01
CA LYS A 292 -4.42 -15.47 -16.28
C LYS A 292 -3.50 -16.51 -16.90
N VAL A 293 -2.75 -16.10 -17.90
CA VAL A 293 -1.77 -16.93 -18.59
C VAL A 293 -0.42 -16.22 -18.66
N ASN A 294 0.66 -16.98 -18.86
CA ASN A 294 1.98 -16.43 -19.16
C ASN A 294 2.11 -16.11 -20.67
N LEU A 295 3.24 -15.53 -21.07
CA LEU A 295 3.51 -15.18 -22.49
C LEU A 295 3.62 -16.39 -23.43
N ARG A 296 3.53 -17.63 -22.92
CA ARG A 296 3.38 -18.83 -23.72
C ARG A 296 1.91 -19.27 -23.88
N GLY A 297 0.95 -18.42 -23.39
CA GLY A 297 -0.47 -18.71 -23.44
C GLY A 297 -0.91 -19.82 -22.47
N LYS A 298 -0.14 -20.12 -21.43
CA LYS A 298 -0.41 -21.18 -20.47
C LYS A 298 -0.75 -20.64 -19.09
N ARG A 299 -1.82 -21.15 -18.48
CA ARG A 299 -2.16 -20.91 -17.08
C ARG A 299 -1.06 -21.49 -16.18
N PHE A 300 -0.72 -20.81 -15.06
CA PHE A 300 0.44 -21.19 -14.26
C PHE A 300 0.26 -21.06 -12.74
N PHE A 301 -0.88 -20.60 -12.25
CA PHE A 301 -1.15 -20.43 -10.81
C PHE A 301 -2.66 -20.27 -10.52
N ASN A 302 -3.00 -20.17 -9.23
CA ASN A 302 -4.35 -19.82 -8.76
C ASN A 302 -4.54 -18.31 -8.76
N GLU A 303 -5.37 -17.80 -9.64
CA GLU A 303 -5.61 -16.36 -9.79
C GLU A 303 -6.41 -15.74 -8.62
N SER A 304 -6.91 -16.55 -7.70
CA SER A 304 -7.53 -16.09 -6.44
C SER A 304 -6.53 -15.80 -5.34
N SER A 305 -5.25 -15.96 -5.59
CA SER A 305 -4.18 -15.62 -4.64
C SER A 305 -4.17 -14.13 -4.31
N PRO A 306 -3.56 -13.72 -3.19
CA PRO A 306 -3.25 -12.31 -2.93
C PRO A 306 -2.49 -11.69 -4.10
N TYR A 307 -2.80 -10.46 -4.48
CA TYR A 307 -2.26 -9.85 -5.71
C TYR A 307 -0.74 -9.80 -5.77
N GLN A 308 -0.04 -9.70 -4.63
CA GLN A 308 1.42 -9.80 -4.65
C GLN A 308 1.92 -11.23 -4.85
N PHE A 309 1.15 -12.25 -4.45
CA PHE A 309 1.48 -13.65 -4.76
C PHE A 309 1.37 -13.90 -6.27
N ASP A 310 0.41 -13.24 -6.94
CA ASP A 310 0.30 -13.26 -8.40
C ASP A 310 1.60 -12.72 -9.02
N MET A 311 2.07 -11.56 -8.55
CA MET A 311 3.33 -10.97 -9.03
C MET A 311 4.55 -11.83 -8.70
N ASN A 312 4.58 -12.46 -7.53
CA ASN A 312 5.64 -13.43 -7.20
C ASN A 312 5.63 -14.64 -8.16
N SER A 313 4.45 -15.10 -8.57
CA SER A 313 4.30 -16.16 -9.57
C SER A 313 4.71 -15.68 -10.96
N ALA A 314 4.29 -14.49 -11.37
CA ALA A 314 4.67 -13.86 -12.62
C ALA A 314 6.19 -13.63 -12.72
N SER A 315 6.88 -13.39 -11.60
CA SER A 315 8.34 -13.24 -11.54
C SER A 315 9.12 -14.47 -12.01
N LYS A 316 8.47 -15.62 -12.13
CA LYS A 316 9.03 -16.89 -12.62
C LYS A 316 8.65 -17.16 -14.07
N GLN A 317 7.84 -16.31 -14.70
CA GLN A 317 7.35 -16.50 -16.04
C GLN A 317 8.17 -15.71 -17.07
N PRO A 318 8.09 -16.04 -18.38
CA PRO A 318 8.71 -15.25 -19.43
C PRO A 318 8.29 -13.78 -19.37
N GLY A 319 9.24 -12.87 -19.47
CA GLY A 319 9.00 -11.43 -19.42
C GLY A 319 8.65 -10.89 -18.05
N TYR A 320 8.53 -11.76 -17.01
CA TYR A 320 8.12 -11.40 -15.65
C TYR A 320 6.73 -10.76 -15.60
N LEU A 321 5.87 -11.16 -16.53
CA LEU A 321 4.54 -10.64 -16.78
C LEU A 321 3.49 -11.75 -16.68
N GLU A 322 2.27 -11.34 -16.51
CA GLU A 322 1.07 -12.15 -16.71
C GLU A 322 0.17 -11.52 -17.77
N VAL A 323 -0.75 -12.29 -18.33
CA VAL A 323 -1.76 -11.80 -19.26
C VAL A 323 -3.13 -12.20 -18.74
N THR A 324 -3.94 -11.21 -18.42
CA THR A 324 -5.33 -11.44 -17.97
C THR A 324 -6.27 -11.57 -19.17
N ILE A 325 -7.24 -12.50 -19.09
CA ILE A 325 -8.19 -12.82 -20.16
C ILE A 325 -9.59 -12.86 -19.56
N TRP A 326 -10.55 -12.17 -20.20
CA TRP A 326 -11.96 -12.24 -19.81
C TRP A 326 -12.89 -12.04 -21.02
N SER A 327 -14.19 -12.25 -20.82
CA SER A 327 -15.21 -12.09 -21.84
C SER A 327 -16.20 -10.97 -21.50
N GLU A 328 -17.00 -10.57 -22.47
CA GLU A 328 -18.05 -9.57 -22.27
C GLU A 328 -19.03 -9.95 -21.15
N GLU A 329 -19.39 -11.22 -21.05
CA GLU A 329 -20.29 -11.70 -19.98
C GLU A 329 -19.70 -11.51 -18.59
N THR A 330 -18.38 -11.53 -18.45
CA THR A 330 -17.67 -11.28 -17.18
C THR A 330 -17.92 -9.85 -16.69
N MET A 331 -18.09 -8.90 -17.59
CA MET A 331 -18.32 -7.48 -17.28
C MET A 331 -19.74 -7.16 -16.81
N GLU A 332 -20.68 -8.11 -16.92
CA GLU A 332 -22.03 -7.91 -16.35
C GLU A 332 -21.95 -7.78 -14.82
N LYS A 333 -22.65 -6.80 -14.26
CA LYS A 333 -22.62 -6.48 -12.80
C LYS A 333 -22.75 -7.69 -11.90
N LYS A 334 -23.69 -8.62 -12.23
CA LYS A 334 -23.91 -9.85 -11.45
C LYS A 334 -22.72 -10.80 -11.47
N ASN A 335 -22.00 -10.89 -12.59
CA ASN A 335 -20.86 -11.76 -12.80
C ASN A 335 -19.57 -11.11 -12.25
N LEU A 336 -19.39 -9.81 -12.51
CA LEU A 336 -18.24 -9.06 -12.04
C LEU A 336 -18.17 -9.05 -10.50
N LYS A 337 -19.32 -9.00 -9.83
CA LYS A 337 -19.41 -9.03 -8.37
C LYS A 337 -18.79 -10.26 -7.73
N GLN A 338 -18.83 -11.43 -8.37
CA GLN A 338 -18.23 -12.65 -7.80
C GLN A 338 -16.70 -12.65 -7.81
N PHE A 339 -16.09 -11.79 -8.64
CA PHE A 339 -14.63 -11.67 -8.72
C PHE A 339 -14.08 -10.62 -7.76
N HIS A 340 -14.93 -9.80 -7.14
CA HIS A 340 -14.39 -8.76 -6.28
C HIS A 340 -13.54 -9.36 -5.15
N THR A 341 -12.49 -8.65 -4.81
CA THR A 341 -11.58 -9.03 -3.74
C THR A 341 -11.81 -8.14 -2.52
N LEU A 342 -11.13 -8.43 -1.44
CA LEU A 342 -11.13 -7.57 -0.26
C LEU A 342 -10.21 -6.36 -0.44
N GLY A 343 -10.34 -5.41 0.45
CA GLY A 343 -9.60 -4.17 0.40
C GLY A 343 -10.03 -3.28 -0.75
N CYS A 344 -9.10 -2.56 -1.33
CA CYS A 344 -9.34 -1.60 -2.39
C CYS A 344 -9.70 -2.20 -3.75
N SER A 345 -9.80 -3.53 -3.87
CA SER A 345 -10.24 -4.21 -5.11
C SER A 345 -11.71 -4.58 -5.10
N ARG A 346 -12.50 -4.07 -4.16
CA ARG A 346 -13.93 -4.40 -4.08
C ARG A 346 -14.78 -3.56 -5.00
N LEU A 347 -15.65 -4.24 -5.73
CA LEU A 347 -16.68 -3.60 -6.53
C LEU A 347 -17.82 -3.11 -5.61
N GLY A 348 -18.14 -1.81 -5.71
CA GLY A 348 -19.33 -1.23 -5.08
C GLY A 348 -19.28 -1.12 -3.56
N PHE A 349 -18.10 -1.19 -2.96
CA PHE A 349 -17.96 -0.95 -1.52
C PHE A 349 -16.90 0.10 -1.21
N PRO A 350 -17.24 0.95 -0.26
CA PRO A 350 -18.49 1.66 -0.07
C PRO A 350 -18.65 2.71 -1.18
N GLY A 351 -19.35 2.36 -2.26
CA GLY A 351 -19.53 3.20 -3.46
C GLY A 351 -18.28 3.34 -4.33
N ILE A 352 -17.27 2.55 -4.06
CA ILE A 352 -16.00 2.55 -4.77
C ILE A 352 -16.09 1.59 -5.96
N PHE A 353 -15.70 2.04 -7.13
CA PHE A 353 -15.56 1.26 -8.35
C PHE A 353 -16.79 0.42 -8.70
N THR A 354 -17.73 1.02 -9.36
CA THR A 354 -18.95 0.39 -9.87
C THR A 354 -18.70 -0.45 -11.13
N ALA A 355 -19.66 -1.24 -11.55
CA ALA A 355 -19.57 -1.98 -12.82
C ALA A 355 -19.53 -1.03 -14.03
N GLU A 356 -20.21 0.10 -13.92
CA GLU A 356 -20.20 1.17 -14.91
C GLU A 356 -18.80 1.79 -15.04
N GLU A 357 -18.16 2.17 -13.93
CA GLU A 357 -16.78 2.68 -13.92
C GLU A 357 -15.78 1.65 -14.42
N ALA A 358 -15.98 0.36 -14.09
CA ALA A 358 -15.17 -0.73 -14.62
C ALA A 358 -15.25 -0.82 -16.15
N ARG A 359 -16.45 -0.60 -16.71
CA ARG A 359 -16.67 -0.55 -18.16
C ARG A 359 -15.95 0.64 -18.78
N GLU A 360 -16.13 1.83 -18.23
CA GLU A 360 -15.47 3.06 -18.69
C GLU A 360 -13.95 2.91 -18.66
N GLU A 361 -13.39 2.32 -17.60
CA GLU A 361 -11.96 2.04 -17.53
C GLU A 361 -11.50 1.09 -18.65
N VAL A 362 -12.21 -0.02 -18.88
CA VAL A 362 -11.86 -0.96 -19.95
C VAL A 362 -11.91 -0.32 -21.30
N ASP A 363 -12.98 0.43 -21.61
CA ASP A 363 -13.15 1.11 -22.91
C ASP A 363 -12.03 2.13 -23.13
N LYS A 364 -11.67 2.93 -22.11
CA LYS A 364 -10.52 3.84 -22.15
C LYS A 364 -9.22 3.10 -22.42
N ARG A 365 -8.96 1.97 -21.73
CA ARG A 365 -7.72 1.19 -21.92
C ARG A 365 -7.68 0.46 -23.26
N VAL A 366 -8.82 0.16 -23.87
CA VAL A 366 -8.90 -0.35 -25.25
C VAL A 366 -8.50 0.75 -26.25
N GLU A 367 -9.02 1.97 -26.10
CA GLU A 367 -8.67 3.12 -26.94
C GLU A 367 -7.17 3.46 -26.84
N GLU A 368 -6.60 3.39 -25.66
CA GLU A 368 -5.17 3.62 -25.40
C GLU A 368 -4.26 2.45 -25.85
N GLY A 369 -4.84 1.29 -26.20
CA GLY A 369 -4.09 0.11 -26.68
C GLY A 369 -3.51 -0.79 -25.57
N PHE A 370 -3.77 -0.52 -24.29
CA PHE A 370 -3.35 -1.37 -23.18
C PHE A 370 -4.20 -2.63 -23.05
N VAL A 371 -5.50 -2.55 -23.37
CA VAL A 371 -6.40 -3.69 -23.41
C VAL A 371 -6.70 -4.03 -24.86
N GLN A 372 -6.52 -5.30 -25.23
CA GLN A 372 -6.88 -5.82 -26.54
C GLN A 372 -8.30 -6.36 -26.51
N LYS A 373 -9.09 -6.05 -27.54
CA LYS A 373 -10.47 -6.53 -27.75
C LYS A 373 -10.56 -7.29 -29.06
N ALA A 374 -11.25 -8.43 -29.06
CA ALA A 374 -11.41 -9.29 -30.24
C ALA A 374 -12.71 -10.09 -30.20
N ASP A 375 -13.19 -10.53 -31.38
CA ASP A 375 -14.43 -11.31 -31.49
C ASP A 375 -14.18 -12.82 -31.29
N SER A 376 -12.94 -13.27 -31.36
CA SER A 376 -12.54 -14.65 -31.12
C SER A 376 -11.28 -14.75 -30.27
N ILE A 377 -11.08 -15.94 -29.64
CA ILE A 377 -9.86 -16.23 -28.87
C ILE A 377 -8.63 -16.26 -29.79
N GLU A 378 -8.79 -16.75 -31.01
CA GLU A 378 -7.72 -16.77 -32.02
C GLU A 378 -7.24 -15.36 -32.40
N GLU A 379 -8.20 -14.45 -32.60
CA GLU A 379 -7.89 -13.05 -32.90
C GLU A 379 -7.25 -12.36 -31.67
N LEU A 380 -7.81 -12.60 -30.48
CA LEU A 380 -7.26 -12.08 -29.23
C LEU A 380 -5.82 -12.55 -29.01
N ALA A 381 -5.54 -13.84 -29.23
CA ALA A 381 -4.20 -14.39 -29.10
C ALA A 381 -3.20 -13.68 -30.02
N LYS A 382 -3.59 -13.42 -31.28
CA LYS A 382 -2.76 -12.68 -32.25
C LYS A 382 -2.50 -11.24 -31.78
N LYS A 383 -3.54 -10.52 -31.32
CA LYS A 383 -3.39 -9.16 -30.80
C LYS A 383 -2.51 -9.10 -29.55
N LEU A 384 -2.58 -10.11 -28.69
CA LEU A 384 -1.76 -10.25 -27.48
C LEU A 384 -0.37 -10.85 -27.77
N GLN A 385 -0.05 -11.19 -29.04
CA GLN A 385 1.20 -11.87 -29.42
C GLN A 385 1.45 -13.17 -28.65
N LEU A 386 0.38 -13.90 -28.35
CA LEU A 386 0.46 -15.21 -27.69
C LEU A 386 0.34 -16.36 -28.72
N PRO A 387 0.96 -17.54 -28.44
CA PRO A 387 0.73 -18.73 -29.26
C PRO A 387 -0.75 -19.11 -29.27
N VAL A 388 -1.37 -19.05 -30.46
CA VAL A 388 -2.83 -19.22 -30.65
C VAL A 388 -3.33 -20.53 -30.07
N ASP A 389 -2.69 -21.64 -30.42
CA ASP A 389 -3.12 -22.99 -29.98
C ASP A 389 -3.00 -23.15 -28.48
N ASN A 390 -1.96 -22.58 -27.86
CA ASN A 390 -1.80 -22.64 -26.41
C ASN A 390 -2.88 -21.84 -25.67
N LEU A 391 -3.18 -20.61 -26.12
CA LEU A 391 -4.24 -19.83 -25.51
C LEU A 391 -5.61 -20.50 -25.64
N LYS A 392 -5.94 -21.01 -26.84
CA LYS A 392 -7.17 -21.78 -27.05
C LYS A 392 -7.28 -22.95 -26.09
N HIS A 393 -6.23 -23.75 -26.00
CA HIS A 393 -6.20 -24.90 -25.09
C HIS A 393 -6.39 -24.48 -23.62
N SER A 394 -5.74 -23.40 -23.19
CA SER A 394 -5.89 -22.86 -21.83
C SER A 394 -7.31 -22.40 -21.54
N VAL A 395 -7.94 -21.69 -22.48
CA VAL A 395 -9.34 -21.23 -22.35
C VAL A 395 -10.31 -22.43 -22.34
N GLU A 396 -10.14 -23.39 -23.25
CA GLU A 396 -10.97 -24.61 -23.29
C GLU A 396 -10.83 -25.42 -21.99
N ARG A 397 -9.60 -25.61 -21.49
CA ARG A 397 -9.35 -26.30 -20.22
C ARG A 397 -10.02 -25.58 -19.06
N TYR A 398 -9.82 -24.24 -18.96
CA TYR A 398 -10.43 -23.43 -17.93
C TYR A 398 -11.96 -23.48 -17.96
N ASN A 399 -12.56 -23.43 -19.15
CA ASN A 399 -14.02 -23.54 -19.31
C ASN A 399 -14.55 -24.90 -18.83
N LYS A 400 -13.81 -26.00 -19.06
CA LYS A 400 -14.17 -27.32 -18.53
C LYS A 400 -14.11 -27.38 -17.01
N LEU A 401 -13.14 -26.70 -16.39
CA LEU A 401 -13.06 -26.57 -14.92
C LEU A 401 -14.25 -25.79 -14.37
N CYS A 402 -14.65 -24.71 -15.05
CA CYS A 402 -15.84 -23.93 -14.68
C CYS A 402 -17.13 -24.78 -14.79
N GLU A 403 -17.29 -25.60 -15.85
CA GLU A 403 -18.41 -26.50 -16.00
C GLU A 403 -18.45 -27.58 -14.92
N LYS A 404 -17.29 -28.07 -14.52
CA LYS A 404 -17.14 -29.03 -13.41
C LYS A 404 -17.43 -28.42 -12.06
N GLY A 405 -17.27 -27.08 -11.91
CA GLY A 405 -17.34 -26.37 -10.63
C GLY A 405 -16.16 -26.66 -9.70
N GLN A 406 -15.02 -27.10 -10.26
CA GLN A 406 -13.82 -27.43 -9.50
C GLN A 406 -12.58 -27.21 -10.35
N ASP A 407 -11.61 -26.49 -9.80
CA ASP A 407 -10.30 -26.28 -10.41
C ASP A 407 -9.31 -27.35 -9.96
N ASP A 408 -9.20 -28.42 -10.76
CA ASP A 408 -8.25 -29.51 -10.50
C ASP A 408 -6.79 -29.12 -10.77
N ASP A 409 -6.56 -27.99 -11.47
CA ASP A 409 -5.21 -27.61 -11.90
C ASP A 409 -4.48 -26.77 -10.82
N PHE A 410 -5.18 -25.81 -10.20
CA PHE A 410 -4.56 -24.87 -9.25
C PHE A 410 -5.41 -24.58 -8.01
N GLY A 411 -6.61 -25.18 -7.89
CA GLY A 411 -7.45 -25.05 -6.69
C GLY A 411 -8.12 -23.69 -6.52
N LYS A 412 -8.41 -22.99 -7.61
CA LYS A 412 -9.21 -21.76 -7.57
C LYS A 412 -10.60 -22.07 -7.03
N GLU A 413 -11.11 -21.21 -6.16
CA GLU A 413 -12.40 -21.38 -5.51
C GLU A 413 -13.54 -21.45 -6.55
N ASP A 414 -14.51 -22.33 -6.31
CA ASP A 414 -15.64 -22.59 -7.21
C ASP A 414 -16.46 -21.35 -7.53
N TYR A 415 -16.74 -20.52 -6.53
CA TYR A 415 -17.51 -19.27 -6.69
C TYR A 415 -16.79 -18.20 -7.53
N ARG A 416 -15.51 -18.38 -7.85
CA ARG A 416 -14.70 -17.52 -8.73
C ARG A 416 -14.42 -18.14 -10.09
N LEU A 417 -14.93 -19.34 -10.35
CA LEU A 417 -14.85 -19.96 -11.65
C LEU A 417 -15.97 -19.41 -12.55
N PHE A 418 -15.60 -18.60 -13.53
CA PHE A 418 -16.52 -18.08 -14.53
C PHE A 418 -15.93 -18.27 -15.93
N PRO A 419 -16.68 -18.92 -16.85
CA PRO A 419 -16.13 -19.32 -18.14
C PRO A 419 -15.87 -18.14 -19.08
N VAL A 420 -14.88 -18.29 -19.93
CA VAL A 420 -14.53 -17.35 -21.01
C VAL A 420 -15.08 -17.93 -22.32
N LYS A 421 -16.38 -17.70 -22.60
CA LYS A 421 -17.07 -18.39 -23.71
C LYS A 421 -17.66 -17.47 -24.77
N LYS A 422 -18.16 -16.30 -24.37
CA LYS A 422 -18.97 -15.46 -25.24
C LYS A 422 -18.32 -14.12 -25.45
N GLY A 423 -17.90 -13.86 -26.68
CA GLY A 423 -17.25 -12.60 -27.06
C GLY A 423 -18.17 -11.40 -27.04
N PRO A 424 -17.61 -10.19 -27.21
CA PRO A 424 -16.18 -9.97 -27.41
C PRO A 424 -15.31 -10.40 -26.22
N PHE A 425 -14.08 -10.73 -26.53
CA PHE A 425 -13.05 -11.12 -25.56
C PHE A 425 -12.05 -10.01 -25.36
N TYR A 426 -11.53 -9.93 -24.16
CA TYR A 426 -10.57 -8.91 -23.75
C TYR A 426 -9.32 -9.55 -23.16
N GLY A 427 -8.20 -8.87 -23.26
CA GLY A 427 -6.96 -9.26 -22.60
C GLY A 427 -5.96 -8.14 -22.50
N ALA A 428 -5.12 -8.19 -21.47
CA ALA A 428 -4.08 -7.22 -21.22
C ALA A 428 -2.82 -7.88 -20.67
N TRP A 429 -1.66 -7.39 -21.10
CA TRP A 429 -0.39 -7.70 -20.45
C TRP A 429 -0.29 -6.91 -19.17
N LEU A 430 0.02 -7.58 -18.05
CA LEU A 430 0.09 -6.97 -16.73
C LEU A 430 1.46 -7.18 -16.08
N GLY A 431 2.00 -6.12 -15.56
CA GLY A 431 3.10 -6.12 -14.62
C GLY A 431 2.70 -5.59 -13.25
N GLY A 432 3.66 -5.60 -12.34
CA GLY A 432 3.46 -5.08 -11.00
C GLY A 432 3.36 -3.56 -10.97
N ARG A 433 2.59 -3.06 -10.03
CA ARG A 433 2.52 -1.66 -9.65
C ARG A 433 2.88 -1.55 -8.17
N LEU A 434 4.05 -1.01 -7.89
CA LEU A 434 4.56 -0.85 -6.53
C LEU A 434 3.83 0.31 -5.84
N LEU A 435 3.05 0.00 -4.82
CA LEU A 435 2.44 1.02 -3.97
C LEU A 435 3.43 1.54 -2.92
N ALA A 436 4.11 0.64 -2.23
CA ALA A 436 5.06 0.99 -1.17
C ALA A 436 6.03 -0.17 -0.87
N THR A 437 7.23 0.15 -0.42
CA THR A 437 8.08 -0.76 0.34
C THR A 437 7.74 -0.66 1.81
N LEU A 438 7.84 -1.77 2.55
CA LEU A 438 7.35 -1.90 3.93
C LEU A 438 8.43 -2.40 4.91
N ASP A 439 9.63 -2.65 4.42
CA ASP A 439 10.81 -3.02 5.17
C ASP A 439 11.62 -1.76 5.50
N GLY A 440 11.65 -1.40 6.74
CA GLY A 440 12.25 -0.16 7.22
C GLY A 440 13.20 -0.36 8.39
N LEU A 441 13.40 0.70 9.15
CA LEU A 441 14.22 0.73 10.35
C LEU A 441 13.64 -0.20 11.41
N ARG A 442 14.46 -1.04 12.03
CA ARG A 442 14.05 -1.87 13.16
C ARG A 442 13.64 -0.99 14.34
N ILE A 443 12.49 -1.30 14.92
CA ILE A 443 11.93 -0.56 16.04
C ILE A 443 11.52 -1.50 17.18
N ASN A 444 11.43 -0.96 18.39
CA ASN A 444 10.82 -1.65 19.53
C ASN A 444 9.32 -1.25 19.69
N THR A 445 8.66 -1.80 20.71
CA THR A 445 7.25 -1.53 21.02
C THR A 445 6.94 -0.07 21.45
N LYS A 446 7.98 0.74 21.65
CA LYS A 446 7.88 2.19 21.89
C LYS A 446 8.24 3.01 20.65
N MET A 447 8.27 2.38 19.47
CA MET A 447 8.63 3.01 18.18
C MET A 447 10.05 3.59 18.15
N GLN A 448 10.92 3.27 19.12
CA GLN A 448 12.31 3.68 19.17
C GLN A 448 13.13 2.85 18.18
N VAL A 449 13.99 3.50 17.41
CA VAL A 449 14.87 2.86 16.43
C VAL A 449 15.98 2.09 17.14
N LEU A 450 16.28 0.91 16.61
CA LEU A 450 17.30 0.01 17.14
C LEU A 450 18.55 -0.01 16.25
N ASN A 451 19.71 -0.25 16.86
CA ASN A 451 20.97 -0.53 16.16
C ASN A 451 21.09 -2.02 15.77
N GLU A 452 22.19 -2.40 15.13
CA GLU A 452 22.45 -3.77 14.65
C GLU A 452 22.47 -4.84 15.77
N ILE A 453 22.78 -4.46 17.00
CA ILE A 453 22.78 -5.39 18.14
C ILE A 453 21.50 -5.33 18.97
N GLY A 454 20.51 -4.53 18.53
CA GLY A 454 19.19 -4.43 19.15
C GLY A 454 19.08 -3.39 20.28
N ASP A 455 20.09 -2.57 20.49
CA ASP A 455 20.02 -1.46 21.44
C ASP A 455 19.27 -0.26 20.85
N VAL A 456 18.61 0.51 21.71
CA VAL A 456 17.89 1.71 21.31
C VAL A 456 18.89 2.81 20.93
N ILE A 457 18.66 3.48 19.80
CA ILE A 457 19.28 4.75 19.48
C ILE A 457 18.46 5.84 20.19
N PRO A 458 19.00 6.47 21.26
CA PRO A 458 18.22 7.39 22.08
C PRO A 458 17.68 8.58 21.26
N ARG A 459 16.43 8.96 21.56
CA ARG A 459 15.73 10.09 20.93
C ARG A 459 15.46 9.93 19.42
N LEU A 460 15.63 8.73 18.85
CA LEU A 460 15.26 8.43 17.49
C LEU A 460 14.07 7.46 17.44
N TYR A 461 13.04 7.85 16.69
CA TYR A 461 11.81 7.09 16.50
C TYR A 461 11.52 6.91 15.01
N ALA A 462 10.78 5.86 14.64
CA ALA A 462 10.31 5.68 13.27
C ALA A 462 8.88 5.14 13.25
N ALA A 463 8.10 5.57 12.26
CA ALA A 463 6.73 5.12 12.06
C ALA A 463 6.31 5.19 10.58
N GLY A 464 5.40 4.32 10.19
CA GLY A 464 4.95 4.18 8.81
C GLY A 464 5.87 3.29 7.98
N ASN A 465 5.87 3.44 6.66
CA ASN A 465 6.59 2.54 5.76
C ASN A 465 8.13 2.57 5.91
N CYS A 466 8.67 3.56 6.60
CA CYS A 466 10.10 3.59 6.96
C CYS A 466 10.43 2.81 8.24
N SER A 467 9.44 2.28 8.96
CA SER A 467 9.64 1.42 10.13
C SER A 467 9.44 -0.05 9.76
N GLY A 468 10.28 -0.91 10.28
CA GLY A 468 10.33 -2.34 10.01
C GLY A 468 9.76 -3.22 11.12
N GLY A 469 9.96 -4.53 10.97
CA GLY A 469 9.55 -5.54 11.95
C GLY A 469 8.08 -5.92 11.95
N PHE A 470 7.23 -5.24 11.16
CA PHE A 470 5.79 -5.47 11.11
C PHE A 470 5.33 -6.26 9.87
N PHE A 471 5.99 -6.10 8.74
CA PHE A 471 5.70 -6.77 7.48
C PHE A 471 6.90 -7.60 7.02
N TRP A 472 6.63 -8.67 6.28
CA TRP A 472 7.66 -9.46 5.63
C TRP A 472 7.18 -9.99 4.28
N GLY A 473 8.04 -9.88 3.26
CA GLY A 473 7.78 -10.39 1.92
C GLY A 473 6.62 -9.66 1.23
N SER A 474 5.40 -10.09 1.51
CA SER A 474 4.18 -9.60 0.87
C SER A 474 3.22 -8.95 1.85
N TYR A 475 2.38 -8.05 1.33
CA TYR A 475 1.32 -7.42 2.10
C TYR A 475 0.11 -8.36 2.28
N PRO A 476 -0.42 -8.52 3.51
CA PRO A 476 -1.59 -9.36 3.78
C PRO A 476 -2.90 -8.65 3.37
N ASP A 477 -3.24 -8.72 2.09
CA ASP A 477 -4.39 -8.02 1.48
C ASP A 477 -5.77 -8.45 2.01
N ARG A 478 -5.81 -9.56 2.77
CA ARG A 478 -7.02 -10.03 3.48
C ARG A 478 -7.28 -9.29 4.81
N VAL A 479 -6.41 -8.32 5.12
CA VAL A 479 -6.54 -7.39 6.26
C VAL A 479 -6.60 -5.96 5.69
N PRO A 480 -7.78 -5.55 5.18
CA PRO A 480 -7.93 -4.28 4.47
C PRO A 480 -7.50 -3.08 5.32
N GLY A 481 -6.73 -2.17 4.74
CA GLY A 481 -6.29 -0.92 5.36
C GLY A 481 -5.13 -1.05 6.35
N LEU A 482 -4.44 -2.21 6.38
CA LEU A 482 -3.43 -2.49 7.40
C LEU A 482 -2.25 -1.52 7.36
N THR A 483 -1.70 -1.19 6.17
CA THR A 483 -0.55 -0.26 6.09
C THR A 483 -0.89 1.16 6.51
N ALA A 484 -2.06 1.67 6.11
CA ALA A 484 -2.52 2.99 6.53
C ALA A 484 -2.67 3.04 8.06
N SER A 485 -3.30 2.01 8.62
CA SER A 485 -3.49 1.88 10.06
C SER A 485 -2.18 1.70 10.83
N HIS A 486 -1.26 0.87 10.32
CA HIS A 486 0.09 0.73 10.88
C HIS A 486 0.77 2.09 10.95
N ALA A 487 0.78 2.84 9.84
CA ALA A 487 1.39 4.16 9.78
C ALA A 487 0.77 5.14 10.80
N GLN A 488 -0.56 5.20 10.85
CA GLN A 488 -1.27 6.12 11.74
C GLN A 488 -1.15 5.73 13.21
N THR A 489 -1.28 4.45 13.54
CA THR A 489 -1.19 3.95 14.92
C THR A 489 0.22 4.13 15.46
N PHE A 490 1.24 3.73 14.69
CA PHE A 490 2.63 3.87 15.12
C PHE A 490 3.08 5.31 15.12
N GLY A 491 2.55 6.15 14.20
CA GLY A 491 2.75 7.59 14.25
C GLY A 491 2.28 8.19 15.57
N ARG A 492 1.03 7.92 15.98
CA ARG A 492 0.52 8.41 17.27
C ARG A 492 1.34 7.93 18.45
N LEU A 493 1.73 6.66 18.47
CA LEU A 493 2.58 6.10 19.53
C LEU A 493 3.96 6.76 19.55
N ALA A 494 4.61 6.94 18.39
CA ALA A 494 5.91 7.59 18.29
C ALA A 494 5.86 9.05 18.81
N GLY A 495 4.83 9.81 18.40
CA GLY A 495 4.64 11.19 18.87
C GLY A 495 4.44 11.28 20.38
N LYS A 496 3.63 10.38 20.92
CA LYS A 496 3.38 10.28 22.36
C LYS A 496 4.67 9.97 23.14
N PHE A 497 5.39 8.92 22.72
CA PHE A 497 6.63 8.52 23.42
C PHE A 497 7.76 9.53 23.25
N ALA A 498 7.90 10.14 22.07
CA ALA A 498 8.91 11.19 21.88
C ALA A 498 8.66 12.43 22.74
N ALA A 499 7.40 12.83 22.93
CA ALA A 499 7.04 13.96 23.75
C ALA A 499 7.19 13.71 25.26
N GLU A 500 7.09 12.46 25.70
CA GLU A 500 7.24 12.03 27.11
C GLU A 500 8.72 11.86 27.52
N ASN A 501 9.67 11.86 26.55
CA ASN A 501 11.10 11.70 26.78
C ASN A 501 11.79 13.04 27.25
#